data_5777bd47065f4ca5df0b3bea35a8fe1c
#
_entry.id   5777bd47065f4ca5df0b3bea35a8fe1c
#
_cell.length_a   1.000
_cell.length_b   1.000
_cell.length_c   1.000
_cell.angle_alpha   90.00
_cell.angle_beta   90.00
_cell.angle_gamma   90.00
#
_symmetry.space_group_name_H-M   'P 1'
#
loop_
_entity.id
_entity.type
_entity.pdbx_description
1 polymer ?
#
loop_
_entity_poly.entity_id
_entity_poly.type
_entity_poly.pdbx_seq_one_letter_code
_entity_poly.pdbx_strand_id
1 'polypeptide(L)'
;MKLHASGEDYLETILVLQKKLGMVRSVDVARHMEVSKPSVSHAVTTLKEGGFLTMDEDFFLHLTDLGREIAEQTYEKHRFFTDLLTEAGVDPESAERDACRMEHVISQKSFEHLRDAYNSHKED
;
A
#
# COMPACT_ATOMS: atom_id res chain seq x y z
N MET A 1 -12.09 -3.59 12.86
CA MET A 1 -12.17 -4.38 11.61
C MET A 1 -10.77 -4.76 11.17
N LYS A 2 -10.57 -6.03 10.90
CA LYS A 2 -9.27 -6.49 10.42
C LYS A 2 -9.16 -6.22 8.91
N LEU A 3 -8.11 -5.52 8.52
CA LEU A 3 -7.88 -5.20 7.12
C LEU A 3 -7.17 -6.37 6.43
N HIS A 4 -7.69 -6.77 5.26
CA HIS A 4 -7.08 -7.82 4.45
C HIS A 4 -6.03 -7.25 3.49
N ALA A 5 -5.22 -8.12 2.91
CA ALA A 5 -4.16 -7.73 1.98
C ALA A 5 -4.67 -6.85 0.84
N SER A 6 -5.82 -7.19 0.26
CA SER A 6 -6.39 -6.39 -0.83
C SER A 6 -6.75 -4.97 -0.37
N GLY A 7 -7.26 -4.82 0.85
CA GLY A 7 -7.56 -3.51 1.41
C GLY A 7 -6.31 -2.67 1.59
N GLU A 8 -5.24 -3.28 2.06
CA GLU A 8 -3.95 -2.61 2.19
C GLU A 8 -3.42 -2.16 0.83
N ASP A 9 -3.56 -3.00 -0.20
CA ASP A 9 -3.16 -2.65 -1.56
C ASP A 9 -3.95 -1.45 -2.10
N TYR A 10 -5.26 -1.40 -1.86
CA TYR A 10 -6.09 -0.27 -2.29
C TYR A 10 -5.65 1.02 -1.60
N LEU A 11 -5.40 0.97 -0.29
CA LEU A 11 -4.97 2.16 0.45
C LEU A 11 -3.60 2.64 -0.03
N GLU A 12 -2.66 1.72 -0.24
CA GLU A 12 -1.34 2.05 -0.77
C GLU A 12 -1.45 2.68 -2.16
N THR A 13 -2.29 2.12 -3.04
CA THR A 13 -2.50 2.65 -4.38
C THR A 13 -3.04 4.07 -4.33
N ILE A 14 -4.01 4.34 -3.46
CA ILE A 14 -4.56 5.68 -3.30
C ILE A 14 -3.47 6.66 -2.85
N LEU A 15 -2.64 6.26 -1.90
CA LEU A 15 -1.53 7.09 -1.44
C LEU A 15 -0.56 7.42 -2.58
N VAL A 16 -0.16 6.42 -3.34
CA VAL A 16 0.76 6.59 -4.48
C VAL A 16 0.14 7.51 -5.54
N LEU A 17 -1.13 7.30 -5.86
CA LEU A 17 -1.82 8.11 -6.87
C LEU A 17 -2.03 9.55 -6.41
N GLN A 18 -2.28 9.78 -5.11
CA GLN A 18 -2.39 11.14 -4.59
C GLN A 18 -1.07 11.91 -4.78
N LYS A 19 0.05 11.24 -4.59
CA LYS A 19 1.36 11.86 -4.82
C LYS A 19 1.60 12.20 -6.28
N LYS A 20 1.06 11.40 -7.20
CA LYS A 20 1.24 11.61 -8.64
C LYS A 20 0.23 12.58 -9.24
N LEU A 21 -1.04 12.45 -8.86
CA LEU A 21 -2.15 13.15 -9.50
C LEU A 21 -2.72 14.30 -8.68
N GLY A 22 -2.46 14.31 -7.38
CA GLY A 22 -3.07 15.25 -6.44
C GLY A 22 -4.45 14.80 -5.99
N MET A 23 -5.35 14.57 -6.94
CA MET A 23 -6.74 14.14 -6.66
C MET A 23 -6.98 12.78 -7.29
N VAL A 24 -7.65 11.88 -6.56
CA VAL A 24 -7.82 10.48 -6.97
C VAL A 24 -9.29 10.09 -6.98
N ARG A 25 -9.75 9.50 -8.07
CA ARG A 25 -11.09 8.91 -8.18
C ARG A 25 -10.98 7.41 -8.35
N SER A 26 -12.10 6.71 -8.18
CA SER A 26 -12.16 5.25 -8.33
C SER A 26 -11.64 4.78 -9.70
N VAL A 27 -11.90 5.55 -10.76
CA VAL A 27 -11.44 5.19 -12.10
C VAL A 27 -9.91 5.17 -12.18
N ASP A 28 -9.25 6.07 -11.45
CA ASP A 28 -7.78 6.11 -11.42
C ASP A 28 -7.22 4.86 -10.73
N VAL A 29 -7.88 4.44 -9.66
CA VAL A 29 -7.49 3.22 -8.92
C VAL A 29 -7.69 1.99 -9.80
N ALA A 30 -8.84 1.90 -10.48
CA ALA A 30 -9.14 0.77 -11.37
C ALA A 30 -8.10 0.64 -12.47
N ARG A 31 -7.72 1.77 -13.06
CA ARG A 31 -6.72 1.81 -14.14
C ARG A 31 -5.34 1.39 -13.62
N HIS A 32 -4.94 1.92 -12.49
CA HIS A 32 -3.62 1.63 -11.92
C HIS A 32 -3.48 0.16 -11.52
N MET A 33 -4.50 -0.39 -10.89
CA MET A 33 -4.47 -1.77 -10.40
C MET A 33 -4.90 -2.80 -11.45
N GLU A 34 -5.40 -2.34 -12.59
CA GLU A 34 -5.90 -3.22 -13.65
C GLU A 34 -7.02 -4.14 -13.15
N VAL A 35 -7.94 -3.56 -12.39
CA VAL A 35 -9.11 -4.27 -11.88
C VAL A 35 -10.40 -3.62 -12.37
N SER A 36 -11.51 -4.32 -12.23
CA SER A 36 -12.81 -3.83 -12.71
C SER A 36 -13.33 -2.69 -11.84
N LYS A 37 -14.16 -1.82 -12.42
CA LYS A 37 -14.82 -0.75 -11.68
C LYS A 37 -15.69 -1.26 -10.55
N PRO A 38 -16.48 -2.34 -10.73
CA PRO A 38 -17.26 -2.92 -9.61
C PRO A 38 -16.37 -3.38 -8.46
N SER A 39 -15.19 -3.95 -8.74
CA SER A 39 -14.26 -4.38 -7.69
C SER A 39 -13.79 -3.19 -6.87
N VAL A 40 -13.44 -2.08 -7.54
CA VAL A 40 -13.02 -0.85 -6.85
C VAL A 40 -14.17 -0.28 -6.02
N SER A 41 -15.38 -0.23 -6.58
CA SER A 41 -16.54 0.30 -5.86
C SER A 41 -16.82 -0.49 -4.59
N HIS A 42 -16.73 -1.81 -4.67
CA HIS A 42 -16.90 -2.68 -3.51
C HIS A 42 -15.83 -2.41 -2.45
N ALA A 43 -14.58 -2.33 -2.88
CA ALA A 43 -13.46 -2.07 -1.97
C ALA A 43 -13.59 -0.70 -1.30
N VAL A 44 -13.95 0.33 -2.08
CA VAL A 44 -14.14 1.69 -1.55
C VAL A 44 -15.24 1.71 -0.50
N THR A 45 -16.37 1.04 -0.78
CA THR A 45 -17.46 0.96 0.20
C THR A 45 -17.01 0.30 1.49
N THR A 46 -16.31 -0.83 1.39
CA THR A 46 -15.80 -1.55 2.55
C THR A 46 -14.80 -0.70 3.36
N LEU A 47 -13.90 -0.02 2.67
CA LEU A 47 -12.90 0.83 3.33
C LEU A 47 -13.52 2.06 3.97
N LYS A 48 -14.55 2.63 3.38
CA LYS A 48 -15.31 3.74 3.97
C LYS A 48 -16.00 3.29 5.26
N GLU A 49 -16.64 2.13 5.22
CA GLU A 49 -17.31 1.56 6.40
C GLU A 49 -16.32 1.29 7.52
N GLY A 50 -15.11 0.90 7.18
CA GLY A 50 -14.05 0.64 8.16
C GLY A 50 -13.37 1.88 8.69
N GLY A 51 -13.67 3.06 8.16
CA GLY A 51 -13.06 4.31 8.61
C GLY A 51 -11.71 4.62 8.01
N PHE A 52 -11.34 3.95 6.90
CA PHE A 52 -10.04 4.15 6.25
C PHE A 52 -10.07 5.18 5.13
N LEU A 53 -11.26 5.41 4.55
CA LEU A 53 -11.45 6.33 3.42
C LEU A 53 -12.68 7.20 3.63
N THR A 54 -12.67 8.37 2.99
CA THR A 54 -13.86 9.17 2.76
C THR A 54 -13.94 9.49 1.26
N MET A 55 -15.13 9.88 0.80
CA MET A 55 -15.34 10.31 -0.58
C MET A 55 -16.08 11.65 -0.53
N ASP A 56 -15.59 12.65 -1.24
CA ASP A 56 -16.26 13.96 -1.25
C ASP A 56 -17.38 14.03 -2.29
N GLU A 57 -18.02 15.20 -2.41
CA GLU A 57 -19.14 15.40 -3.32
C GLU A 57 -18.77 15.22 -4.79
N ASP A 58 -17.51 15.43 -5.12
CA ASP A 58 -17.00 15.31 -6.49
C ASP A 58 -16.41 13.91 -6.76
N PHE A 59 -16.66 12.97 -5.84
CA PHE A 59 -16.21 11.57 -5.92
C PHE A 59 -14.69 11.38 -5.82
N PHE A 60 -13.98 12.36 -5.25
CA PHE A 60 -12.57 12.19 -4.95
C PHE A 60 -12.40 11.41 -3.65
N LEU A 61 -11.43 10.51 -3.66
CA LEU A 61 -11.12 9.65 -2.52
C LEU A 61 -10.09 10.31 -1.62
N HIS A 62 -10.33 10.25 -0.32
CA HIS A 62 -9.43 10.82 0.67
C HIS A 62 -9.11 9.77 1.73
N LEU A 63 -7.82 9.63 2.06
CA LEU A 63 -7.40 8.77 3.17
C LEU A 63 -7.72 9.47 4.49
N THR A 64 -8.31 8.73 5.42
CA THR A 64 -8.42 9.21 6.81
C THR A 64 -7.04 9.09 7.45
N ASP A 65 -6.87 9.61 8.66
CA ASP A 65 -5.60 9.46 9.37
C ASP A 65 -5.25 7.98 9.54
N LEU A 66 -6.25 7.14 9.87
CA LEU A 66 -6.04 5.69 10.00
C LEU A 66 -5.66 5.06 8.65
N GLY A 67 -6.37 5.42 7.58
CA GLY A 67 -6.07 4.90 6.24
C GLY A 67 -4.68 5.31 5.77
N ARG A 68 -4.28 6.54 6.04
CA ARG A 68 -2.96 7.03 5.68
C ARG A 68 -1.85 6.29 6.43
N GLU A 69 -2.04 6.06 7.72
CA GLU A 69 -1.08 5.33 8.52
C GLU A 69 -0.83 3.95 7.95
N ILE A 70 -1.90 3.22 7.61
CA ILE A 70 -1.79 1.89 7.05
C ILE A 70 -1.16 1.92 5.66
N ALA A 71 -1.56 2.90 4.83
CA ALA A 71 -1.00 3.04 3.48
C ALA A 71 0.50 3.31 3.54
N GLU A 72 0.94 4.18 4.44
CA GLU A 72 2.36 4.50 4.59
C GLU A 72 3.16 3.32 5.11
N GLN A 73 2.62 2.56 6.07
CA GLN A 73 3.26 1.34 6.57
C GLN A 73 3.40 0.29 5.47
N THR A 74 2.36 0.10 4.67
CA THR A 74 2.37 -0.85 3.57
C THR A 74 3.39 -0.44 2.51
N TYR A 75 3.42 0.85 2.18
CA TYR A 75 4.35 1.40 1.20
C TYR A 75 5.81 1.27 1.66
N GLU A 76 6.07 1.52 2.95
CA GLU A 76 7.41 1.38 3.51
C GLU A 76 7.90 -0.07 3.42
N LYS A 77 7.03 -1.02 3.77
CA LYS A 77 7.35 -2.45 3.66
C LYS A 77 7.65 -2.84 2.22
N HIS A 78 6.82 -2.37 1.29
CA HIS A 78 7.00 -2.66 -0.12
C HIS A 78 8.38 -2.20 -0.61
N ARG A 79 8.74 -0.96 -0.30
CA ARG A 79 10.02 -0.41 -0.71
C ARG A 79 11.19 -1.13 -0.06
N PHE A 80 11.09 -1.41 1.22
CA PHE A 80 12.13 -2.11 1.96
C PHE A 80 12.43 -3.49 1.34
N PHE A 81 11.39 -4.28 1.13
CA PHE A 81 11.58 -5.63 0.59
C PHE A 81 11.99 -5.61 -0.88
N THR A 82 11.48 -4.67 -1.67
CA THR A 82 11.91 -4.53 -3.06
C THR A 82 13.40 -4.24 -3.13
N ASP A 83 13.86 -3.28 -2.34
CA ASP A 83 15.27 -2.89 -2.31
C ASP A 83 16.15 -4.03 -1.79
N LEU A 84 15.72 -4.71 -0.74
CA LEU A 84 16.45 -5.84 -0.17
C LEU A 84 16.66 -6.95 -1.19
N LEU A 85 15.60 -7.33 -1.89
CA LEU A 85 15.66 -8.39 -2.90
C LEU A 85 16.51 -7.98 -4.09
N THR A 86 16.36 -6.73 -4.54
CA THR A 86 17.14 -6.21 -5.67
C THR A 86 18.63 -6.17 -5.32
N GLU A 87 18.98 -5.74 -4.11
CA GLU A 87 20.38 -5.73 -3.64
C GLU A 87 20.94 -7.14 -3.53
N ALA A 88 20.09 -8.13 -3.25
CA ALA A 88 20.50 -9.53 -3.18
C ALA A 88 20.66 -10.18 -4.58
N GLY A 89 20.36 -9.44 -5.63
CA GLY A 89 20.55 -9.94 -7.00
C GLY A 89 19.27 -10.42 -7.68
N VAL A 90 18.11 -10.26 -7.03
CA VAL A 90 16.82 -10.63 -7.65
C VAL A 90 16.49 -9.60 -8.72
N ASP A 91 16.00 -10.04 -9.88
CA ASP A 91 15.61 -9.11 -10.94
C ASP A 91 14.46 -8.20 -10.48
N PRO A 92 14.41 -6.95 -10.99
CA PRO A 92 13.43 -5.96 -10.49
C PRO A 92 11.98 -6.42 -10.55
N GLU A 93 11.58 -7.13 -11.60
CA GLU A 93 10.21 -7.61 -11.74
C GLU A 93 9.84 -8.63 -10.66
N SER A 94 10.71 -9.60 -10.42
CA SER A 94 10.50 -10.62 -9.39
C SER A 94 10.57 -9.99 -8.00
N ALA A 95 11.51 -9.07 -7.78
CA ALA A 95 11.67 -8.38 -6.50
C ALA A 95 10.39 -7.63 -6.13
N GLU A 96 9.81 -6.88 -7.07
CA GLU A 96 8.58 -6.14 -6.82
C GLU A 96 7.40 -7.07 -6.54
N ARG A 97 7.28 -8.15 -7.31
CA ARG A 97 6.20 -9.12 -7.15
C ARG A 97 6.26 -9.79 -5.76
N ASP A 98 7.44 -10.24 -5.36
CA ASP A 98 7.62 -10.91 -4.09
C ASP A 98 7.47 -9.94 -2.92
N ALA A 99 8.00 -8.74 -3.04
CA ALA A 99 7.85 -7.70 -2.03
C ALA A 99 6.38 -7.39 -1.77
N CYS A 100 5.57 -7.33 -2.83
CA CYS A 100 4.14 -7.09 -2.72
C CYS A 100 3.44 -8.17 -1.88
N ARG A 101 3.92 -9.41 -1.94
CA ARG A 101 3.39 -10.49 -1.12
C ARG A 101 3.92 -10.44 0.31
N MET A 102 5.20 -10.18 0.46
CA MET A 102 5.86 -10.15 1.76
C MET A 102 5.30 -9.06 2.67
N GLU A 103 4.93 -7.92 2.11
CA GLU A 103 4.45 -6.78 2.88
C GLU A 103 3.15 -7.06 3.65
N HIS A 104 2.38 -8.07 3.22
CA HIS A 104 1.10 -8.38 3.84
C HIS A 104 1.16 -9.51 4.87
N VAL A 105 2.29 -10.23 4.94
CA VAL A 105 2.40 -11.40 5.83
C VAL A 105 3.27 -11.14 7.06
N ILE A 106 3.95 -10.01 7.11
CA ILE A 106 4.81 -9.66 8.25
C ILE A 106 4.10 -8.65 9.14
N SER A 107 4.21 -8.82 10.46
CA SER A 107 3.65 -7.85 11.39
C SER A 107 4.46 -6.56 11.37
N GLN A 108 3.81 -5.46 11.76
CA GLN A 108 4.50 -4.16 11.84
C GLN A 108 5.67 -4.21 12.82
N LYS A 109 5.46 -4.88 13.96
CA LYS A 109 6.51 -5.04 14.98
C LYS A 109 7.73 -5.78 14.43
N SER A 110 7.51 -6.92 13.78
CA SER A 110 8.62 -7.70 13.21
C SER A 110 9.32 -6.92 12.10
N PHE A 111 8.55 -6.21 11.28
CA PHE A 111 9.12 -5.39 10.22
C PHE A 111 10.02 -4.29 10.78
N GLU A 112 9.56 -3.58 11.82
CA GLU A 112 10.35 -2.50 12.42
C GLU A 112 11.67 -3.01 12.99
N HIS A 113 11.64 -4.16 13.67
CA HIS A 113 12.85 -4.78 14.17
C HIS A 113 13.81 -5.18 13.05
N LEU A 114 13.28 -5.77 12.00
CA LEU A 114 14.06 -6.18 10.84
C LEU A 114 14.67 -4.98 10.13
N ARG A 115 13.89 -3.94 9.90
CA ARG A 115 14.33 -2.70 9.28
C ARG A 115 15.47 -2.04 10.07
N ASP A 116 15.28 -1.94 11.38
CA ASP A 116 16.24 -1.28 12.24
C ASP A 116 17.56 -2.08 12.33
N ALA A 117 17.46 -3.40 12.39
CA ALA A 117 18.65 -4.26 12.37
C ALA A 117 19.41 -4.15 11.05
N TYR A 118 18.69 -4.14 9.93
CA TYR A 118 19.30 -3.99 8.61
C TYR A 118 19.99 -2.66 8.46
N ASN A 119 19.33 -1.57 8.86
CA ASN A 119 19.91 -0.23 8.77
C ASN A 119 21.13 -0.07 9.68
N SER A 120 21.12 -0.68 10.85
CA SER A 120 22.25 -0.67 11.77
C SER A 120 23.47 -1.35 11.15
N HIS A 121 23.29 -2.50 10.51
CA HIS A 121 24.37 -3.20 9.81
C HIS A 121 24.89 -2.42 8.61
N LYS A 122 24.01 -1.72 7.91
CA LYS A 122 24.37 -0.96 6.72
C LYS A 122 25.23 0.27 7.05
N GLU A 123 25.06 0.82 8.26
CA GLU A 123 25.83 1.99 8.72
C GLU A 123 27.24 1.63 9.21
N ASP A 124 27.48 0.35 9.47
CA ASP A 124 28.80 -0.15 9.86
C ASP A 124 29.69 -0.34 8.58
#